data_eb5cee65991632aa5a6a62b106830356
#
_entry.id   eb5cee65991632aa5a6a62b106830356
#
_cell.length_a   1.000
_cell.length_b   1.000
_cell.length_c   1.000
_cell.angle_alpha   90.00
_cell.angle_beta   90.00
_cell.angle_gamma   90.00
#
_symmetry.space_group_name_H-M   'P 1'
#
loop_
_entity.id
_entity.type
_entity.pdbx_description
1 polymer ?
#
loop_
_entity_poly.entity_id
_entity_poly.type
_entity_poly.pdbx_seq_one_letter_code
_entity_poly.pdbx_strand_id
1 'polypeptide(L)'
;MKTVRTEVLAQLGDPDKRGAATFRQETQRKLADLKKTYVQTYLGMHTRARLGANEDKRKNGLIDDERLKVLQKLSTIELMPRQHLSDFQNRLGGLKSCVALTEQELDASPVCPHCNFKPGAEPPTAPAGTVLDGLDDELDKLVANWTQTLLTNLDDPTTKGNLDLLKPEPKKLVNGFIKNRELPDDLGQDFIHALSEVLSGLQKVPVKTADLRAALLSGGSPATPAEMKKRFEEYLDELTKGKEPGKVRIVLE
;
A
#
# COMPACT_ATOMS: atom_id res chain seq x y z
N MET A 1 -30.09 -12.17 3.14
CA MET A 1 -29.74 -13.56 3.48
C MET A 1 -30.00 -13.92 4.95
N LYS A 2 -29.49 -13.18 5.94
CA LYS A 2 -29.72 -13.51 7.39
C LYS A 2 -31.22 -13.61 7.72
N THR A 3 -32.05 -12.67 7.28
CA THR A 3 -33.49 -12.62 7.53
C THR A 3 -34.22 -13.86 7.00
N VAL A 4 -33.97 -14.24 5.73
CA VAL A 4 -34.61 -15.41 5.10
C VAL A 4 -34.20 -16.70 5.80
N ARG A 5 -32.91 -16.84 6.18
CA ARG A 5 -32.41 -17.98 6.97
C ARG A 5 -33.17 -18.09 8.30
N THR A 6 -33.30 -16.96 9.01
CA THR A 6 -33.98 -16.92 10.33
C THR A 6 -35.45 -17.31 10.18
N GLU A 7 -36.15 -16.78 9.15
CA GLU A 7 -37.53 -17.14 8.86
C GLU A 7 -37.73 -18.63 8.55
N VAL A 8 -36.86 -19.19 7.69
CA VAL A 8 -36.93 -20.61 7.34
C VAL A 8 -36.68 -21.48 8.57
N LEU A 9 -35.69 -21.15 9.40
CA LEU A 9 -35.41 -21.87 10.64
C LEU A 9 -36.57 -21.80 11.64
N ALA A 10 -37.21 -20.62 11.78
CA ALA A 10 -38.36 -20.44 12.64
C ALA A 10 -39.58 -21.26 12.16
N GLN A 11 -39.82 -21.31 10.84
CA GLN A 11 -40.90 -22.10 10.25
C GLN A 11 -40.65 -23.61 10.40
N LEU A 12 -39.41 -24.05 10.27
CA LEU A 12 -39.01 -25.45 10.50
C LEU A 12 -39.15 -25.88 11.95
N GLY A 13 -38.98 -24.96 12.90
CA GLY A 13 -39.15 -25.21 14.33
C GLY A 13 -40.62 -25.28 14.80
N ASP A 14 -41.58 -24.79 13.99
CA ASP A 14 -43.00 -24.68 14.32
C ASP A 14 -43.79 -25.91 13.78
N PRO A 15 -44.33 -26.80 14.68
CA PRO A 15 -45.04 -28.01 14.25
C PRO A 15 -46.29 -27.71 13.40
N ASP A 16 -47.02 -26.62 13.73
CA ASP A 16 -48.29 -26.27 13.05
C ASP A 16 -47.98 -25.79 11.61
N LYS A 17 -46.93 -25.02 11.43
CA LYS A 17 -46.49 -24.58 10.10
C LYS A 17 -45.94 -25.72 9.27
N ARG A 18 -45.21 -26.68 9.88
CA ARG A 18 -44.73 -27.87 9.16
C ARG A 18 -45.85 -28.77 8.63
N GLY A 19 -47.01 -28.81 9.32
CA GLY A 19 -48.18 -29.59 8.91
C GLY A 19 -48.96 -28.99 7.74
N ALA A 20 -48.72 -27.73 7.37
CA ALA A 20 -49.43 -27.09 6.27
C ALA A 20 -49.12 -27.74 4.91
N ALA A 21 -50.13 -27.98 4.08
CA ALA A 21 -50.00 -28.63 2.78
C ALA A 21 -49.01 -27.93 1.83
N THR A 22 -48.90 -26.61 1.89
CA THR A 22 -48.01 -25.78 1.07
C THR A 22 -46.60 -25.62 1.63
N PHE A 23 -46.39 -26.00 2.90
CA PHE A 23 -45.13 -25.75 3.64
C PHE A 23 -43.87 -26.24 2.89
N ARG A 24 -43.94 -27.48 2.40
CA ARG A 24 -42.80 -28.11 1.69
C ARG A 24 -42.44 -27.31 0.44
N GLN A 25 -43.42 -26.96 -0.37
CA GLN A 25 -43.22 -26.23 -1.62
C GLN A 25 -42.69 -24.82 -1.40
N GLU A 26 -43.26 -24.09 -0.44
CA GLU A 26 -42.81 -22.74 -0.06
C GLU A 26 -41.41 -22.73 0.50
N THR A 27 -41.09 -23.70 1.37
CA THR A 27 -39.74 -23.84 1.92
C THR A 27 -38.72 -24.18 0.84
N GLN A 28 -39.04 -25.11 -0.06
CA GLN A 28 -38.16 -25.43 -1.20
C GLN A 28 -37.89 -24.20 -2.08
N ARG A 29 -38.93 -23.38 -2.37
CA ARG A 29 -38.77 -22.15 -3.15
C ARG A 29 -37.87 -21.15 -2.43
N LYS A 30 -38.11 -20.90 -1.14
CA LYS A 30 -37.27 -20.00 -0.32
C LYS A 30 -35.80 -20.46 -0.26
N LEU A 31 -35.56 -21.76 -0.15
CA LEU A 31 -34.19 -22.30 -0.16
C LEU A 31 -33.52 -22.17 -1.51
N ALA A 32 -34.26 -22.40 -2.62
CA ALA A 32 -33.76 -22.21 -3.97
C ALA A 32 -33.38 -20.73 -4.23
N ASP A 33 -34.25 -19.79 -3.83
CA ASP A 33 -34.01 -18.37 -3.96
C ASP A 33 -32.81 -17.92 -3.08
N LEU A 34 -32.68 -18.46 -1.87
CA LEU A 34 -31.55 -18.20 -0.97
C LEU A 34 -30.23 -18.72 -1.60
N LYS A 35 -30.25 -19.95 -2.15
CA LYS A 35 -29.10 -20.53 -2.84
C LYS A 35 -28.67 -19.68 -4.03
N LYS A 36 -29.62 -19.32 -4.90
CA LYS A 36 -29.38 -18.44 -6.06
C LYS A 36 -28.74 -17.11 -5.64
N THR A 37 -29.32 -16.45 -4.64
CA THR A 37 -28.80 -15.18 -4.10
C THR A 37 -27.41 -15.36 -3.54
N TYR A 38 -27.15 -16.46 -2.80
CA TYR A 38 -25.82 -16.79 -2.28
C TYR A 38 -24.81 -16.93 -3.41
N VAL A 39 -25.09 -17.78 -4.41
CA VAL A 39 -24.19 -18.05 -5.54
C VAL A 39 -23.84 -16.75 -6.27
N GLN A 40 -24.83 -15.94 -6.65
CA GLN A 40 -24.62 -14.68 -7.35
C GLN A 40 -23.78 -13.71 -6.52
N THR A 41 -24.09 -13.57 -5.21
CA THR A 41 -23.36 -12.68 -4.31
C THR A 41 -21.93 -13.17 -4.14
N TYR A 42 -21.73 -14.46 -3.96
CA TYR A 42 -20.40 -15.05 -3.79
C TYR A 42 -19.54 -14.86 -5.04
N LEU A 43 -20.08 -15.14 -6.22
CA LEU A 43 -19.39 -14.92 -7.51
C LEU A 43 -18.92 -13.46 -7.66
N GLY A 44 -19.82 -12.51 -7.40
CA GLY A 44 -19.50 -11.09 -7.46
C GLY A 44 -18.38 -10.70 -6.49
N MET A 45 -18.43 -11.22 -5.25
CA MET A 45 -17.38 -10.96 -4.25
C MET A 45 -16.06 -11.62 -4.61
N HIS A 46 -16.09 -12.86 -5.13
CA HIS A 46 -14.90 -13.58 -5.56
C HIS A 46 -14.21 -12.87 -6.73
N THR A 47 -14.96 -12.52 -7.78
CA THR A 47 -14.42 -11.78 -8.94
C THR A 47 -13.82 -10.42 -8.52
N ARG A 48 -14.44 -9.76 -7.53
CA ARG A 48 -13.92 -8.50 -7.00
C ARG A 48 -12.63 -8.68 -6.18
N ALA A 49 -12.50 -9.79 -5.47
CA ALA A 49 -11.39 -10.06 -4.55
C ALA A 49 -10.20 -10.76 -5.19
N ARG A 50 -10.33 -11.25 -6.41
CA ARG A 50 -9.30 -12.05 -7.09
C ARG A 50 -8.92 -11.45 -8.44
N LEU A 51 -7.65 -11.61 -8.79
CA LEU A 51 -7.13 -11.28 -10.12
C LEU A 51 -7.40 -12.45 -11.07
N GLY A 52 -7.86 -12.13 -12.28
CA GLY A 52 -7.91 -13.08 -13.39
C GLY A 52 -6.53 -13.31 -14.02
N ALA A 53 -6.45 -14.18 -15.01
CA ALA A 53 -5.17 -14.59 -15.62
C ALA A 53 -4.38 -13.44 -16.24
N ASN A 54 -5.06 -12.46 -16.85
CA ASN A 54 -4.39 -11.30 -17.47
C ASN A 54 -3.86 -10.32 -16.41
N GLU A 55 -4.63 -10.07 -15.36
CA GLU A 55 -4.24 -9.20 -14.26
C GLU A 55 -3.12 -9.86 -13.43
N ASP A 56 -3.13 -11.18 -13.30
CA ASP A 56 -2.05 -11.92 -12.66
C ASP A 56 -0.71 -11.76 -13.41
N LYS A 57 -0.73 -11.81 -14.74
CA LYS A 57 0.45 -11.50 -15.56
C LYS A 57 0.94 -10.09 -15.33
N ARG A 58 0.05 -9.10 -15.24
CA ARG A 58 0.40 -7.71 -14.94
C ARG A 58 1.01 -7.57 -13.55
N LYS A 59 0.44 -8.26 -12.54
CA LYS A 59 1.00 -8.32 -11.19
C LYS A 59 2.43 -8.82 -11.20
N ASN A 60 2.68 -9.94 -11.90
CA ASN A 60 4.02 -10.51 -12.03
C ASN A 60 4.96 -9.55 -12.77
N GLY A 61 4.46 -8.83 -13.80
CA GLY A 61 5.21 -7.77 -14.47
C GLY A 61 5.65 -6.65 -13.53
N LEU A 62 4.79 -6.22 -12.59
CA LEU A 62 5.15 -5.22 -11.58
C LEU A 62 6.15 -5.75 -10.53
N ILE A 63 6.09 -7.04 -10.20
CA ILE A 63 7.06 -7.67 -9.28
C ILE A 63 8.46 -7.66 -9.91
N ASP A 64 8.55 -7.90 -11.22
CA ASP A 64 9.80 -7.95 -11.97
C ASP A 64 10.21 -6.60 -12.58
N ASP A 65 9.46 -5.52 -12.32
CA ASP A 65 9.66 -4.21 -12.93
C ASP A 65 10.99 -3.57 -12.51
N GLU A 66 11.68 -2.98 -13.49
CA GLU A 66 12.97 -2.31 -13.24
C GLU A 66 12.85 -1.15 -12.27
N ARG A 67 11.73 -0.41 -12.28
CA ARG A 67 11.45 0.68 -11.32
C ARG A 67 11.45 0.14 -9.88
N LEU A 68 10.85 -1.04 -9.65
CA LEU A 68 10.85 -1.66 -8.33
C LEU A 68 12.24 -2.11 -7.90
N LYS A 69 13.04 -2.65 -8.82
CA LYS A 69 14.45 -3.02 -8.56
C LYS A 69 15.29 -1.79 -8.24
N VAL A 70 15.08 -0.69 -8.95
CA VAL A 70 15.70 0.62 -8.66
C VAL A 70 15.41 1.06 -7.23
N LEU A 71 14.13 1.07 -6.83
CA LEU A 71 13.73 1.43 -5.46
C LEU A 71 14.34 0.48 -4.41
N GLN A 72 14.40 -0.81 -4.69
CA GLN A 72 15.04 -1.79 -3.79
C GLN A 72 16.52 -1.49 -3.60
N LYS A 73 17.26 -1.20 -4.67
CA LYS A 73 18.67 -0.77 -4.59
C LYS A 73 18.81 0.52 -3.79
N LEU A 74 18.03 1.55 -4.10
CA LEU A 74 18.05 2.83 -3.38
C LEU A 74 17.64 2.69 -1.91
N SER A 75 16.81 1.71 -1.55
CA SER A 75 16.38 1.48 -0.16
C SER A 75 17.53 1.10 0.78
N THR A 76 18.68 0.73 0.25
CA THR A 76 19.89 0.46 1.04
C THR A 76 20.51 1.74 1.59
N ILE A 77 20.25 2.90 0.98
CA ILE A 77 20.67 4.21 1.46
C ILE A 77 19.84 4.57 2.71
N GLU A 78 20.50 4.89 3.81
CA GLU A 78 19.84 5.09 5.12
C GLU A 78 18.78 6.20 5.08
N LEU A 79 19.01 7.25 4.31
CA LEU A 79 18.12 8.41 4.19
C LEU A 79 16.76 8.07 3.55
N MET A 80 16.66 7.01 2.76
CA MET A 80 15.45 6.73 1.97
C MET A 80 14.25 6.32 2.83
N PRO A 81 13.04 6.84 2.52
CA PRO A 81 11.81 6.54 3.27
C PRO A 81 11.25 5.16 2.87
N ARG A 82 11.71 4.10 3.56
CA ARG A 82 11.40 2.70 3.21
C ARG A 82 9.93 2.30 3.42
N GLN A 83 9.19 3.04 4.26
CA GLN A 83 7.82 2.67 4.63
C GLN A 83 6.90 2.60 3.40
N HIS A 84 6.92 3.62 2.55
CA HIS A 84 6.09 3.65 1.34
C HIS A 84 6.39 2.49 0.36
N LEU A 85 7.66 2.13 0.22
CA LEU A 85 8.05 0.97 -0.59
C LEU A 85 7.53 -0.34 0.03
N SER A 86 7.64 -0.49 1.34
CA SER A 86 7.11 -1.64 2.07
C SER A 86 5.59 -1.75 1.93
N ASP A 87 4.87 -0.64 2.06
CA ASP A 87 3.41 -0.60 1.90
C ASP A 87 2.99 -0.96 0.47
N PHE A 88 3.70 -0.46 -0.53
CA PHE A 88 3.53 -0.83 -1.93
C PHE A 88 3.71 -2.34 -2.12
N GLN A 89 4.83 -2.91 -1.65
CA GLN A 89 5.14 -4.33 -1.77
C GLN A 89 4.11 -5.21 -1.04
N ASN A 90 3.66 -4.80 0.14
CA ASN A 90 2.63 -5.51 0.90
C ASN A 90 1.28 -5.52 0.16
N ARG A 91 0.88 -4.40 -0.44
CA ARG A 91 -0.36 -4.33 -1.23
C ARG A 91 -0.26 -5.17 -2.50
N LEU A 92 0.85 -5.08 -3.23
CA LEU A 92 1.10 -5.89 -4.42
C LEU A 92 1.13 -7.38 -4.08
N GLY A 93 1.86 -7.79 -3.04
CA GLY A 93 1.94 -9.16 -2.55
C GLY A 93 0.60 -9.69 -2.01
N GLY A 94 -0.22 -8.80 -1.42
CA GLY A 94 -1.54 -9.15 -0.88
C GLY A 94 -2.61 -9.47 -1.94
N LEU A 95 -2.40 -9.07 -3.20
CA LEU A 95 -3.31 -9.38 -4.29
C LEU A 95 -3.24 -10.88 -4.62
N LYS A 96 -4.38 -11.56 -4.55
CA LYS A 96 -4.49 -13.01 -4.80
C LYS A 96 -5.15 -13.26 -6.15
N SER A 97 -4.64 -14.22 -6.88
CA SER A 97 -5.18 -14.65 -8.18
C SER A 97 -6.06 -15.88 -8.03
N CYS A 98 -7.04 -16.03 -8.89
CA CYS A 98 -7.83 -17.24 -9.01
C CYS A 98 -8.37 -17.38 -10.42
N VAL A 99 -8.71 -18.63 -10.79
CA VAL A 99 -9.44 -18.91 -12.02
C VAL A 99 -10.88 -18.38 -11.93
N ALA A 100 -11.51 -18.16 -13.08
CA ALA A 100 -12.92 -17.78 -13.14
C ALA A 100 -13.76 -18.89 -12.51
N LEU A 101 -14.56 -18.51 -11.50
CA LEU A 101 -15.44 -19.42 -10.78
C LEU A 101 -16.80 -19.48 -11.45
N THR A 102 -17.38 -20.67 -11.55
CA THR A 102 -18.69 -20.91 -12.17
C THR A 102 -19.79 -21.18 -11.13
N GLU A 103 -21.05 -20.99 -11.52
CA GLU A 103 -22.20 -21.36 -10.69
C GLU A 103 -22.22 -22.85 -10.34
N GLN A 104 -21.85 -23.71 -11.32
CA GLN A 104 -21.84 -25.17 -11.14
C GLN A 104 -20.83 -25.62 -10.07
N GLU A 105 -19.67 -24.98 -10.00
CA GLU A 105 -18.67 -25.26 -8.95
C GLU A 105 -19.20 -24.89 -7.57
N LEU A 106 -19.95 -23.78 -7.45
CA LEU A 106 -20.59 -23.37 -6.21
C LEU A 106 -21.84 -24.22 -5.85
N ASP A 107 -22.44 -24.88 -6.82
CA ASP A 107 -23.48 -25.86 -6.56
C ASP A 107 -22.94 -27.11 -5.87
N ALA A 108 -21.73 -27.51 -6.21
CA ALA A 108 -21.03 -28.66 -5.60
C ALA A 108 -20.34 -28.29 -4.26
N SER A 109 -19.87 -27.06 -4.12
CA SER A 109 -19.18 -26.58 -2.91
C SER A 109 -19.60 -25.13 -2.55
N PRO A 110 -19.93 -24.83 -1.31
CA PRO A 110 -20.34 -23.47 -0.91
C PRO A 110 -19.20 -22.45 -0.93
N VAL A 111 -17.97 -22.86 -1.23
CA VAL A 111 -16.78 -22.02 -1.35
C VAL A 111 -16.01 -22.36 -2.61
N CYS A 112 -15.23 -21.43 -3.11
CA CYS A 112 -14.38 -21.65 -4.28
C CYS A 112 -13.42 -22.83 -4.05
N PRO A 113 -13.45 -23.89 -4.87
CA PRO A 113 -12.60 -25.06 -4.70
C PRO A 113 -11.12 -24.76 -5.00
N HIS A 114 -10.82 -23.66 -5.72
CA HIS A 114 -9.47 -23.32 -6.15
C HIS A 114 -8.69 -22.48 -5.12
N CYS A 115 -9.36 -21.55 -4.44
CA CYS A 115 -8.68 -20.63 -3.52
C CYS A 115 -9.32 -20.55 -2.12
N ASN A 116 -10.38 -21.29 -1.87
CA ASN A 116 -11.11 -21.30 -0.59
C ASN A 116 -11.52 -19.90 -0.09
N PHE A 117 -11.84 -18.97 -1.00
CA PHE A 117 -12.23 -17.60 -0.67
C PHE A 117 -13.38 -17.57 0.32
N LYS A 118 -13.23 -16.77 1.39
CA LYS A 118 -14.24 -16.60 2.43
C LYS A 118 -14.59 -15.11 2.55
N PRO A 119 -15.71 -14.63 1.96
CA PRO A 119 -16.06 -13.22 1.93
C PRO A 119 -16.10 -12.54 3.29
N GLY A 120 -16.42 -13.27 4.36
CA GLY A 120 -16.45 -12.73 5.73
C GLY A 120 -15.09 -12.55 6.36
N ALA A 121 -14.07 -13.29 5.90
CA ALA A 121 -12.70 -13.22 6.40
C ALA A 121 -11.81 -12.32 5.53
N GLU A 122 -12.15 -12.17 4.27
CA GLU A 122 -11.37 -11.39 3.29
C GLU A 122 -12.28 -10.38 2.56
N PRO A 123 -12.93 -9.41 3.25
CA PRO A 123 -13.78 -8.44 2.56
C PRO A 123 -12.90 -7.49 1.71
N PRO A 124 -13.09 -7.43 0.38
CA PRO A 124 -12.33 -6.50 -0.44
C PRO A 124 -12.80 -5.07 -0.19
N THR A 125 -11.86 -4.16 0.08
CA THR A 125 -12.12 -2.72 0.18
C THR A 125 -12.30 -2.09 -1.19
N ALA A 126 -11.52 -2.54 -2.18
CA ALA A 126 -11.60 -2.17 -3.59
C ALA A 126 -11.45 -3.42 -4.47
N PRO A 127 -11.91 -3.40 -5.74
CA PRO A 127 -11.64 -4.48 -6.69
C PRO A 127 -10.13 -4.71 -6.87
N ALA A 128 -9.70 -5.97 -6.86
CA ALA A 128 -8.29 -6.32 -6.97
C ALA A 128 -7.64 -5.76 -8.26
N GLY A 129 -8.36 -5.78 -9.38
CA GLY A 129 -7.89 -5.15 -10.63
C GLY A 129 -7.68 -3.63 -10.50
N THR A 130 -8.62 -2.93 -9.86
CA THR A 130 -8.48 -1.47 -9.62
C THR A 130 -7.29 -1.15 -8.70
N VAL A 131 -7.04 -2.00 -7.70
CA VAL A 131 -5.84 -1.84 -6.85
C VAL A 131 -4.58 -2.02 -7.68
N LEU A 132 -4.56 -3.03 -8.57
CA LEU A 132 -3.44 -3.28 -9.47
C LEU A 132 -3.18 -2.10 -10.43
N ASP A 133 -4.25 -1.50 -11.00
CA ASP A 133 -4.14 -0.33 -11.86
C ASP A 133 -3.48 0.85 -11.13
N GLY A 134 -3.90 1.10 -9.88
CA GLY A 134 -3.34 2.17 -9.07
C GLY A 134 -1.88 1.94 -8.63
N LEU A 135 -1.44 0.68 -8.54
CA LEU A 135 -0.07 0.35 -8.14
C LEU A 135 0.95 0.70 -9.23
N ASP A 136 0.60 0.60 -10.51
CA ASP A 136 1.50 1.00 -11.59
C ASP A 136 1.82 2.49 -11.56
N ASP A 137 0.77 3.33 -11.46
CA ASP A 137 0.92 4.78 -11.30
C ASP A 137 1.69 5.17 -10.02
N GLU A 138 1.51 4.39 -8.96
CA GLU A 138 2.19 4.63 -7.69
C GLU A 138 3.68 4.32 -7.78
N LEU A 139 4.06 3.29 -8.53
CA LEU A 139 5.46 2.93 -8.75
C LEU A 139 6.23 4.06 -9.43
N ASP A 140 5.63 4.71 -10.45
CA ASP A 140 6.21 5.90 -11.07
C ASP A 140 6.38 7.05 -10.08
N LYS A 141 5.36 7.31 -9.27
CA LYS A 141 5.42 8.35 -8.24
C LYS A 141 6.48 8.07 -7.18
N LEU A 142 6.66 6.82 -6.78
CA LEU A 142 7.70 6.44 -5.82
C LEU A 142 9.09 6.70 -6.37
N VAL A 143 9.37 6.32 -7.63
CA VAL A 143 10.65 6.60 -8.28
C VAL A 143 10.89 8.10 -8.39
N ALA A 144 9.90 8.87 -8.87
CA ALA A 144 10.02 10.31 -8.99
C ALA A 144 10.28 10.99 -7.63
N ASN A 145 9.53 10.59 -6.59
CA ASN A 145 9.68 11.14 -5.24
C ASN A 145 11.06 10.82 -4.64
N TRP A 146 11.55 9.61 -4.82
CA TRP A 146 12.86 9.22 -4.30
C TRP A 146 13.99 9.91 -5.05
N THR A 147 13.86 10.05 -6.38
CA THR A 147 14.79 10.83 -7.20
C THR A 147 14.86 12.27 -6.70
N GLN A 148 13.71 12.91 -6.49
CA GLN A 148 13.65 14.27 -5.97
C GLN A 148 14.23 14.38 -4.55
N THR A 149 13.96 13.40 -3.69
CA THR A 149 14.53 13.34 -2.33
C THR A 149 16.05 13.31 -2.36
N LEU A 150 16.64 12.48 -3.23
CA LEU A 150 18.09 12.42 -3.40
C LEU A 150 18.64 13.75 -3.91
N LEU A 151 18.07 14.33 -4.95
CA LEU A 151 18.51 15.60 -5.52
C LEU A 151 18.45 16.74 -4.51
N THR A 152 17.35 16.84 -3.75
CA THR A 152 17.20 17.87 -2.72
C THR A 152 18.27 17.76 -1.65
N ASN A 153 18.61 16.54 -1.22
CA ASN A 153 19.66 16.34 -0.22
C ASN A 153 21.07 16.51 -0.78
N LEU A 154 21.32 16.22 -2.04
CA LEU A 154 22.60 16.47 -2.70
C LEU A 154 22.85 17.96 -2.98
N ASP A 155 21.79 18.75 -3.17
CA ASP A 155 21.87 20.20 -3.35
C ASP A 155 22.13 20.96 -2.02
N ASP A 156 21.97 20.29 -0.87
CA ASP A 156 22.20 20.88 0.44
C ASP A 156 23.69 21.26 0.66
N PRO A 157 23.99 22.44 1.21
CA PRO A 157 25.38 22.88 1.47
C PRO A 157 26.21 21.91 2.31
N THR A 158 25.59 21.25 3.30
CA THR A 158 26.25 20.27 4.18
C THR A 158 26.73 19.05 3.38
N THR A 159 25.93 18.63 2.41
CA THR A 159 26.19 17.45 1.57
C THR A 159 27.22 17.76 0.47
N LYS A 160 27.21 18.99 -0.05
CA LYS A 160 28.20 19.44 -1.07
C LYS A 160 29.65 19.30 -0.57
N GLY A 161 29.90 19.57 0.70
CA GLY A 161 31.21 19.33 1.30
C GLY A 161 31.63 17.87 1.24
N ASN A 162 30.71 16.93 1.49
CA ASN A 162 30.98 15.50 1.41
C ASN A 162 31.22 15.06 -0.04
N LEU A 163 30.50 15.64 -1.01
CA LEU A 163 30.67 15.36 -2.44
C LEU A 163 32.11 15.69 -2.90
N ASP A 164 32.72 16.76 -2.34
CA ASP A 164 34.08 17.15 -2.68
C ASP A 164 35.14 16.18 -2.19
N LEU A 165 34.83 15.37 -1.17
CA LEU A 165 35.72 14.37 -0.60
C LEU A 165 35.70 13.04 -1.36
N LEU A 166 34.71 12.82 -2.25
CA LEU A 166 34.65 11.59 -3.05
C LEU A 166 35.84 11.45 -3.98
N LYS A 167 36.21 10.19 -4.25
CA LYS A 167 37.15 9.84 -5.32
C LYS A 167 36.63 10.30 -6.70
N PRO A 168 37.51 10.53 -7.68
CA PRO A 168 37.11 11.11 -8.99
C PRO A 168 35.99 10.36 -9.71
N GLU A 169 36.04 9.02 -9.79
CA GLU A 169 35.04 8.22 -10.51
C GLU A 169 33.65 8.22 -9.82
N PRO A 170 33.51 7.91 -8.52
CA PRO A 170 32.25 8.07 -7.79
C PRO A 170 31.69 9.49 -7.86
N LYS A 171 32.54 10.51 -7.73
CA LYS A 171 32.16 11.91 -7.86
C LYS A 171 31.55 12.24 -9.24
N LYS A 172 32.13 11.70 -10.31
CA LYS A 172 31.64 11.87 -11.67
C LYS A 172 30.24 11.29 -11.84
N LEU A 173 29.96 10.11 -11.27
CA LEU A 173 28.64 9.47 -11.31
C LEU A 173 27.58 10.34 -10.61
N VAL A 174 27.87 10.81 -9.39
CA VAL A 174 26.93 11.64 -8.63
C VAL A 174 26.72 13.01 -9.30
N ASN A 175 27.78 13.64 -9.82
CA ASN A 175 27.66 14.88 -10.56
C ASN A 175 26.84 14.72 -11.85
N GLY A 176 26.96 13.59 -12.55
CA GLY A 176 26.14 13.23 -13.69
C GLY A 176 24.65 13.21 -13.32
N PHE A 177 24.33 12.54 -12.21
CA PHE A 177 22.97 12.49 -11.68
C PHE A 177 22.42 13.89 -11.30
N ILE A 178 23.20 14.69 -10.57
CA ILE A 178 22.81 16.07 -10.19
C ILE A 178 22.54 16.92 -11.45
N LYS A 179 23.40 16.81 -12.46
CA LYS A 179 23.29 17.59 -13.71
C LYS A 179 22.08 17.18 -14.53
N ASN A 180 21.87 15.88 -14.73
CA ASN A 180 20.79 15.34 -15.58
C ASN A 180 19.44 15.33 -14.86
N ARG A 181 19.45 15.34 -13.51
CA ARG A 181 18.28 15.21 -12.63
C ARG A 181 17.46 13.93 -12.83
N GLU A 182 18.08 12.93 -13.44
CA GLU A 182 17.50 11.62 -13.72
C GLU A 182 18.45 10.54 -13.20
N LEU A 183 17.89 9.46 -12.65
CA LEU A 183 18.67 8.31 -12.22
C LEU A 183 19.38 7.70 -13.43
N PRO A 184 20.62 7.22 -13.29
CA PRO A 184 21.29 6.51 -14.37
C PRO A 184 20.54 5.21 -14.71
N ASP A 185 20.58 4.83 -15.99
CA ASP A 185 19.92 3.60 -16.50
C ASP A 185 20.42 2.35 -15.77
N ASP A 186 21.71 2.31 -15.44
CA ASP A 186 22.28 1.27 -14.57
C ASP A 186 22.66 1.85 -13.20
N LEU A 187 21.90 1.44 -12.19
CA LEU A 187 22.19 1.69 -10.78
C LEU A 187 23.23 0.67 -10.28
N GLY A 188 24.48 0.85 -10.73
CA GLY A 188 25.61 0.06 -10.26
C GLY A 188 25.90 0.27 -8.77
N GLN A 189 26.61 -0.70 -8.15
CA GLN A 189 26.99 -0.62 -6.73
C GLN A 189 27.83 0.63 -6.43
N ASP A 190 28.69 1.05 -7.37
CA ASP A 190 29.54 2.24 -7.19
C ASP A 190 28.71 3.52 -7.04
N PHE A 191 27.62 3.65 -7.79
CA PHE A 191 26.71 4.79 -7.66
C PHE A 191 25.98 4.79 -6.30
N ILE A 192 25.44 3.64 -5.89
CA ILE A 192 24.77 3.49 -4.59
C ILE A 192 25.75 3.76 -3.43
N HIS A 193 26.97 3.24 -3.53
CA HIS A 193 28.03 3.51 -2.55
C HIS A 193 28.40 5.00 -2.48
N ALA A 194 28.55 5.64 -3.64
CA ALA A 194 28.87 7.07 -3.72
C ALA A 194 27.76 7.93 -3.07
N LEU A 195 26.48 7.63 -3.38
CA LEU A 195 25.35 8.30 -2.73
C LEU A 195 25.33 8.07 -1.21
N SER A 196 25.56 6.84 -0.79
CA SER A 196 25.60 6.51 0.65
C SER A 196 26.72 7.26 1.37
N GLU A 197 27.90 7.39 0.76
CA GLU A 197 29.05 8.10 1.32
C GLU A 197 28.78 9.60 1.41
N VAL A 198 28.24 10.23 0.35
CA VAL A 198 27.90 11.66 0.32
C VAL A 198 26.80 12.00 1.32
N LEU A 199 25.79 11.14 1.45
CA LEU A 199 24.66 11.31 2.35
C LEU A 199 24.96 10.78 3.78
N SER A 200 26.14 10.25 4.02
CA SER A 200 26.54 9.76 5.33
C SER A 200 26.58 10.90 6.37
N GLY A 201 26.25 10.56 7.61
CA GLY A 201 26.19 11.54 8.70
C GLY A 201 24.90 12.38 8.74
N LEU A 202 24.01 12.26 7.77
CA LEU A 202 22.67 12.81 7.89
C LEU A 202 21.83 11.97 8.86
N GLN A 203 21.20 12.65 9.83
CA GLN A 203 20.38 11.99 10.85
C GLN A 203 18.90 12.04 10.43
N LYS A 204 18.34 10.89 10.14
CA LYS A 204 16.90 10.73 9.88
C LYS A 204 16.13 10.80 11.19
N VAL A 205 15.12 11.66 11.24
CA VAL A 205 14.16 11.77 12.36
C VAL A 205 12.78 11.41 11.82
N PRO A 206 12.27 10.21 12.10
CA PRO A 206 10.94 9.80 11.68
C PRO A 206 9.88 10.53 12.51
N VAL A 207 8.85 11.02 11.86
CA VAL A 207 7.72 11.72 12.46
C VAL A 207 6.44 11.05 11.99
N LYS A 208 5.68 10.50 12.91
CA LYS A 208 4.36 9.96 12.58
C LYS A 208 3.39 11.11 12.31
N THR A 209 2.63 11.00 11.24
CA THR A 209 1.61 12.00 10.88
C THR A 209 0.62 12.24 12.01
N ALA A 210 0.31 11.22 12.81
CA ALA A 210 -0.56 11.32 13.99
C ALA A 210 0.05 12.22 15.08
N ASP A 211 1.35 12.09 15.35
CA ASP A 211 2.05 12.87 16.38
C ASP A 211 2.19 14.33 15.95
N LEU A 212 2.51 14.57 14.68
CA LEU A 212 2.52 15.91 14.10
C LEU A 212 1.14 16.57 14.21
N ARG A 213 0.08 15.86 13.85
CA ARG A 213 -1.29 16.34 13.99
C ARG A 213 -1.64 16.67 15.43
N ALA A 214 -1.28 15.81 16.38
CA ALA A 214 -1.51 16.03 17.80
C ALA A 214 -0.78 17.30 18.30
N ALA A 215 0.47 17.50 17.91
CA ALA A 215 1.24 18.68 18.24
C ALA A 215 0.60 19.97 17.70
N LEU A 216 0.17 19.97 16.44
CA LEU A 216 -0.50 21.12 15.83
C LEU A 216 -1.85 21.46 16.49
N LEU A 217 -2.56 20.46 17.03
CA LEU A 217 -3.85 20.64 17.69
C LEU A 217 -3.74 20.85 19.22
N SER A 218 -2.56 20.79 19.82
CA SER A 218 -2.34 20.83 21.27
C SER A 218 -2.90 22.08 21.96
N GLY A 219 -2.96 23.22 21.28
CA GLY A 219 -3.54 24.47 21.79
C GLY A 219 -5.01 24.72 21.42
N GLY A 220 -5.71 23.68 20.88
CA GLY A 220 -7.11 23.79 20.43
C GLY A 220 -7.27 24.23 18.97
N SER A 221 -8.51 24.11 18.47
CA SER A 221 -8.93 24.49 17.13
C SER A 221 -10.30 25.21 17.24
N PRO A 222 -10.59 26.29 16.47
CA PRO A 222 -9.71 26.88 15.43
C PRO A 222 -8.50 27.64 16.00
N ALA A 223 -7.43 27.74 15.21
CA ALA A 223 -6.22 28.50 15.53
C ALA A 223 -5.82 29.42 14.37
N THR A 224 -5.16 30.52 14.67
CA THR A 224 -4.65 31.42 13.64
C THR A 224 -3.45 30.82 12.91
N PRO A 225 -3.13 31.27 11.68
CA PRO A 225 -1.94 30.81 10.96
C PRO A 225 -0.64 31.04 11.76
N ALA A 226 -0.55 32.14 12.52
CA ALA A 226 0.62 32.43 13.37
C ALA A 226 0.78 31.41 14.52
N GLU A 227 -0.33 31.06 15.20
CA GLU A 227 -0.33 30.00 16.22
C GLU A 227 0.04 28.63 15.66
N MET A 228 -0.50 28.27 14.51
CA MET A 228 -0.16 27.00 13.85
C MET A 228 1.33 26.94 13.50
N LYS A 229 1.89 28.02 12.95
CA LYS A 229 3.32 28.12 12.64
C LYS A 229 4.16 27.96 13.90
N LYS A 230 3.82 28.66 14.97
CA LYS A 230 4.53 28.58 16.25
C LYS A 230 4.54 27.15 16.81
N ARG A 231 3.39 26.47 16.84
CA ARG A 231 3.28 25.07 17.31
C ARG A 231 4.12 24.12 16.48
N PHE A 232 4.16 24.34 15.17
CA PHE A 232 4.99 23.54 14.28
C PHE A 232 6.49 23.75 14.54
N GLU A 233 6.91 25.00 14.71
CA GLU A 233 8.30 25.35 15.04
C GLU A 233 8.71 24.73 16.39
N GLU A 234 7.90 24.90 17.44
CA GLU A 234 8.14 24.31 18.76
C GLU A 234 8.25 22.78 18.70
N TYR A 235 7.41 22.12 17.90
CA TYR A 235 7.47 20.69 17.70
C TYR A 235 8.75 20.24 17.01
N LEU A 236 9.19 20.95 15.97
CA LEU A 236 10.45 20.67 15.29
C LEU A 236 11.65 20.91 16.17
N ASP A 237 11.65 21.99 16.96
CA ASP A 237 12.73 22.31 17.88
C ASP A 237 12.91 21.22 18.94
N GLU A 238 11.81 20.69 19.50
CA GLU A 238 11.89 19.61 20.46
C GLU A 238 12.41 18.29 19.82
N LEU A 239 11.96 17.96 18.61
CA LEU A 239 12.41 16.77 17.86
C LEU A 239 13.89 16.82 17.48
N THR A 240 14.42 18.02 17.24
CA THR A 240 15.80 18.23 16.79
C THR A 240 16.74 18.62 17.92
N LYS A 241 16.25 18.73 19.14
CA LYS A 241 17.01 19.11 20.33
C LYS A 241 18.24 18.23 20.53
N GLY A 242 19.39 18.84 20.66
CA GLY A 242 20.67 18.15 20.82
C GLY A 242 21.23 17.53 19.54
N LYS A 243 20.61 17.78 18.39
CA LYS A 243 21.10 17.34 17.09
C LYS A 243 21.71 18.52 16.33
N GLU A 244 22.63 18.22 15.41
CA GLU A 244 23.24 19.20 14.53
C GLU A 244 22.24 19.61 13.42
N PRO A 245 21.74 20.86 13.37
CA PRO A 245 20.63 21.25 12.51
C PRO A 245 20.87 20.95 11.01
N GLY A 246 22.09 21.16 10.52
CA GLY A 246 22.45 20.89 9.13
C GLY A 246 22.41 19.42 8.73
N LYS A 247 22.50 18.50 9.71
CA LYS A 247 22.51 17.06 9.49
C LYS A 247 21.16 16.37 9.72
N VAL A 248 20.18 17.08 10.28
CA VAL A 248 18.85 16.49 10.54
C VAL A 248 18.00 16.50 9.30
N ARG A 249 17.32 15.37 9.05
CA ARG A 249 16.31 15.22 7.99
C ARG A 249 15.04 14.64 8.60
N ILE A 250 13.95 15.39 8.52
CA ILE A 250 12.63 14.98 8.99
C ILE A 250 11.99 14.09 7.91
N VAL A 251 11.49 12.93 8.32
CA VAL A 251 10.77 12.00 7.43
C VAL A 251 9.40 11.74 8.03
N LEU A 252 8.34 12.05 7.28
CA LEU A 252 6.96 11.76 7.68
C LEU A 252 6.63 10.29 7.37
N GLU A 253 6.02 9.62 8.36
CA GLU A 253 5.58 8.22 8.31
C GLU A 253 4.09 8.08 8.65
#